data_75d2d088474974d74d775660b55bace2
#
_entry.id   75d2d088474974d74d775660b55bace2
#
_cell.length_a   1.000
_cell.length_b   1.000
_cell.length_c   1.000
_cell.angle_alpha   90.00
_cell.angle_beta   90.00
_cell.angle_gamma   90.00
#
_symmetry.space_group_name_H-M   'P 1'
#
loop_
_entity.id
_entity.type
_entity.pdbx_description
1 polymer ?
#
loop_
_entity_poly.entity_id
_entity_poly.type
_entity_poly.pdbx_seq_one_letter_code
_entity_poly.pdbx_strand_id
1 'polypeptide(L)'
;MLKHEELVTQFSYLNPEQQFQGGLVFEEDYSVEPHVVGQRLLAYAERKGVKIYTNACVVQTQYQHESCQVRLASGEAYRANKVLICHGEVIDVLYPELLQSLNLKRCGLQMALTQRFHQNLNASLYSGLSISRYPAFETCPSHAELVKASQQGFIKEFGIHILIKQNEFGELIVGDSHEYYSINEAPQFEQREEINEFIQAYCHEKLGLTLPPIQKRWNGYYLTHEHELACVTEAEKNIFLVSAIAGKGMTTGAGFMKEILEQNIY
;
A
#
# COMPACT_ATOMS: atom_id res chain seq x y z
N MET A 1 -18.16 6.80 16.43
CA MET A 1 -17.90 5.47 17.03
C MET A 1 -19.25 4.82 17.31
N LEU A 2 -19.45 3.59 16.87
CA LEU A 2 -20.66 2.81 17.07
C LEU A 2 -20.47 1.80 18.20
N LYS A 3 -21.49 1.61 19.01
CA LYS A 3 -21.57 0.49 19.97
C LYS A 3 -21.91 -0.80 19.23
N HIS A 4 -21.80 -1.95 19.90
CA HIS A 4 -22.09 -3.26 19.33
C HIS A 4 -23.43 -3.32 18.59
N GLU A 5 -24.53 -2.94 19.24
CA GLU A 5 -25.89 -3.01 18.66
C GLU A 5 -26.05 -2.12 17.41
N GLU A 6 -25.48 -0.92 17.45
CA GLU A 6 -25.50 0.00 16.32
C GLU A 6 -24.67 -0.55 15.16
N LEU A 7 -23.49 -1.14 15.48
CA LEU A 7 -22.57 -1.73 14.50
C LEU A 7 -23.23 -2.87 13.73
N VAL A 8 -23.80 -3.86 14.41
CA VAL A 8 -24.44 -5.03 13.77
C VAL A 8 -25.75 -4.67 13.08
N THR A 9 -26.43 -3.62 13.51
CA THR A 9 -27.63 -3.10 12.84
C THR A 9 -27.26 -2.41 11.53
N GLN A 10 -26.23 -1.58 11.54
CA GLN A 10 -25.79 -0.82 10.36
C GLN A 10 -25.07 -1.70 9.33
N PHE A 11 -24.32 -2.70 9.79
CA PHE A 11 -23.52 -3.62 8.98
C PHE A 11 -24.01 -5.05 9.16
N SER A 12 -25.17 -5.36 8.57
CA SER A 12 -25.91 -6.62 8.74
C SER A 12 -25.18 -7.88 8.24
N TYR A 13 -24.06 -7.73 7.57
CA TYR A 13 -23.16 -8.83 7.19
C TYR A 13 -22.23 -9.26 8.35
N LEU A 14 -22.14 -8.49 9.42
CA LEU A 14 -21.43 -8.89 10.63
C LEU A 14 -22.34 -9.81 11.47
N ASN A 15 -21.75 -10.85 12.06
CA ASN A 15 -22.50 -11.75 12.90
C ASN A 15 -22.87 -11.05 14.24
N PRO A 16 -24.17 -10.87 14.56
CA PRO A 16 -24.59 -10.22 15.80
C PRO A 16 -24.23 -10.99 17.08
N GLU A 17 -23.92 -12.29 16.99
CA GLU A 17 -23.48 -13.09 18.13
C GLU A 17 -22.01 -12.83 18.51
N GLN A 18 -21.24 -12.17 17.63
CA GLN A 18 -19.86 -11.75 17.94
C GLN A 18 -19.86 -10.59 18.94
N GLN A 19 -19.00 -10.70 19.94
CA GLN A 19 -18.86 -9.70 21.02
C GLN A 19 -17.96 -8.54 20.57
N PHE A 20 -18.45 -7.69 19.66
CA PHE A 20 -17.70 -6.50 19.25
C PHE A 20 -17.65 -5.49 20.39
N GLN A 21 -16.48 -4.94 20.66
CA GLN A 21 -16.33 -3.82 21.60
C GLN A 21 -16.90 -2.52 21.01
N GLY A 22 -17.05 -2.44 19.71
CA GLY A 22 -17.60 -1.33 18.95
C GLY A 22 -16.93 -1.22 17.57
N GLY A 23 -17.25 -0.15 16.86
CA GLY A 23 -16.66 0.16 15.54
C GLY A 23 -16.38 1.65 15.37
N LEU A 24 -15.25 1.96 14.71
CA LEU A 24 -14.97 3.29 14.21
C LEU A 24 -15.46 3.35 12.76
N VAL A 25 -16.30 4.34 12.46
CA VAL A 25 -16.78 4.58 11.09
C VAL A 25 -16.24 5.93 10.61
N PHE A 26 -15.66 5.92 9.43
CA PHE A 26 -15.11 7.09 8.74
C PHE A 26 -15.98 7.34 7.50
N GLU A 27 -16.97 8.20 7.63
CA GLU A 27 -18.01 8.44 6.61
C GLU A 27 -17.47 9.24 5.41
N GLU A 28 -16.39 10.00 5.61
CA GLU A 28 -15.76 10.80 4.57
C GLU A 28 -14.63 10.07 3.83
N ASP A 29 -14.29 8.85 4.26
CA ASP A 29 -13.28 8.03 3.59
C ASP A 29 -13.86 7.30 2.38
N TYR A 30 -12.99 7.10 1.38
CA TYR A 30 -13.38 6.45 0.13
C TYR A 30 -12.53 5.21 -0.13
N SER A 31 -13.18 4.15 -0.56
CA SER A 31 -12.52 2.96 -1.09
C SER A 31 -12.49 3.01 -2.61
N VAL A 32 -11.33 2.75 -3.19
CA VAL A 32 -11.13 2.79 -4.65
C VAL A 32 -10.66 1.44 -5.19
N GLU A 33 -10.87 1.21 -6.49
CA GLU A 33 -10.28 0.07 -7.21
C GLU A 33 -8.91 0.49 -7.75
N PRO A 34 -7.78 0.00 -7.18
CA PRO A 34 -6.45 0.48 -7.52
C PRO A 34 -6.12 0.40 -9.01
N HIS A 35 -6.47 -0.71 -9.67
CA HIS A 35 -6.23 -0.91 -11.09
C HIS A 35 -7.04 0.02 -11.99
N VAL A 36 -8.24 0.42 -11.56
CA VAL A 36 -9.11 1.35 -12.29
C VAL A 36 -8.66 2.79 -12.07
N VAL A 37 -8.36 3.15 -10.80
CA VAL A 37 -7.99 4.52 -10.46
C VAL A 37 -6.68 4.93 -11.12
N GLY A 38 -5.68 4.04 -11.19
CA GLY A 38 -4.42 4.29 -11.87
C GLY A 38 -4.63 4.62 -13.36
N GLN A 39 -5.39 3.81 -14.07
CA GLN A 39 -5.72 4.04 -15.49
C GLN A 39 -6.49 5.35 -15.70
N ARG A 40 -7.46 5.65 -14.84
CA ARG A 40 -8.25 6.89 -14.92
C ARG A 40 -7.41 8.14 -14.65
N LEU A 41 -6.45 8.05 -13.69
CA LEU A 41 -5.52 9.15 -13.42
C LEU A 41 -4.59 9.41 -14.62
N LEU A 42 -4.07 8.39 -15.26
CA LEU A 42 -3.27 8.54 -16.48
C LEU A 42 -4.09 9.20 -17.61
N ALA A 43 -5.28 8.68 -17.88
CA ALA A 43 -6.17 9.26 -18.89
C ALA A 43 -6.59 10.72 -18.55
N TYR A 44 -6.74 11.04 -17.28
CA TYR A 44 -6.99 12.42 -16.85
C TYR A 44 -5.78 13.32 -17.09
N ALA A 45 -4.57 12.85 -16.75
CA ALA A 45 -3.33 13.58 -16.97
C ALA A 45 -3.11 13.89 -18.46
N GLU A 46 -3.33 12.91 -19.35
CA GLU A 46 -3.26 13.12 -20.79
C GLU A 46 -4.22 14.21 -21.28
N ARG A 47 -5.49 14.19 -20.81
CA ARG A 47 -6.45 15.27 -21.13
C ARG A 47 -6.02 16.64 -20.62
N LYS A 48 -5.16 16.69 -19.60
CA LYS A 48 -4.54 17.92 -19.08
C LYS A 48 -3.25 18.32 -19.81
N GLY A 49 -2.87 17.60 -20.86
CA GLY A 49 -1.70 17.89 -21.69
C GLY A 49 -0.41 17.23 -21.23
N VAL A 50 -0.47 16.34 -20.24
CA VAL A 50 0.69 15.54 -19.85
C VAL A 50 0.97 14.52 -20.95
N LYS A 51 2.23 14.45 -21.41
CA LYS A 51 2.68 13.42 -22.35
C LYS A 51 3.04 12.16 -21.58
N ILE A 52 2.40 11.06 -21.91
CA ILE A 52 2.65 9.76 -21.28
C ILE A 52 3.26 8.82 -22.34
N TYR A 53 4.39 8.22 -22.00
CA TYR A 53 5.08 7.25 -22.85
C TYR A 53 5.05 5.89 -22.16
N THR A 54 4.25 4.99 -22.66
CA THR A 54 4.21 3.59 -22.19
C THR A 54 5.27 2.74 -22.89
N ASN A 55 5.64 1.61 -22.30
CA ASN A 55 6.71 0.74 -22.80
C ASN A 55 8.06 1.46 -22.96
N ALA A 56 8.27 2.52 -22.19
CA ALA A 56 9.44 3.39 -22.23
C ALA A 56 10.32 3.14 -21.01
N CYS A 57 11.11 2.07 -21.04
CA CYS A 57 12.01 1.74 -19.93
C CYS A 57 13.18 2.72 -19.90
N VAL A 58 13.25 3.54 -18.85
CA VAL A 58 14.38 4.44 -18.61
C VAL A 58 15.54 3.64 -18.02
N VAL A 59 16.69 3.68 -18.66
CA VAL A 59 17.90 2.95 -18.25
C VAL A 59 19.03 3.85 -17.76
N GLN A 60 18.92 5.15 -18.00
CA GLN A 60 19.90 6.13 -17.54
C GLN A 60 19.27 7.51 -17.40
N THR A 61 19.64 8.21 -16.34
CA THR A 61 19.42 9.65 -16.20
C THR A 61 20.76 10.31 -15.86
N GLN A 62 20.99 11.54 -16.33
CA GLN A 62 22.23 12.27 -16.10
C GLN A 62 21.99 13.77 -16.23
N TYR A 63 22.61 14.56 -15.35
CA TYR A 63 22.66 16.01 -15.52
C TYR A 63 23.85 16.40 -16.38
N GLN A 64 23.61 16.97 -17.56
CA GLN A 64 24.66 17.34 -18.51
C GLN A 64 24.23 18.55 -19.37
N HIS A 65 25.16 19.45 -19.66
CA HIS A 65 24.87 20.65 -20.48
C HIS A 65 23.64 21.45 -20.00
N GLU A 66 23.61 21.73 -18.71
CA GLU A 66 22.55 22.50 -18.02
C GLU A 66 21.13 21.91 -18.14
N SER A 67 21.01 20.64 -18.46
CA SER A 67 19.74 19.91 -18.55
C SER A 67 19.86 18.49 -18.03
N CYS A 68 18.74 17.91 -17.58
CA CYS A 68 18.65 16.49 -17.30
C CYS A 68 18.40 15.73 -18.60
N GLN A 69 19.19 14.70 -18.85
CA GLN A 69 18.99 13.76 -19.95
C GLN A 69 18.38 12.47 -19.41
N VAL A 70 17.40 11.93 -20.11
CA VAL A 70 16.73 10.66 -19.81
C VAL A 70 16.87 9.77 -21.03
N ARG A 71 17.51 8.60 -20.87
CA ARG A 71 17.73 7.64 -21.94
C ARG A 71 16.85 6.41 -21.75
N LEU A 72 16.19 6.01 -22.81
CA LEU A 72 15.42 4.77 -22.86
C LEU A 72 16.24 3.57 -23.34
N ALA A 73 15.81 2.37 -22.99
CA ALA A 73 16.36 1.13 -23.49
C ALA A 73 16.26 0.99 -25.03
N SER A 74 15.30 1.68 -25.66
CA SER A 74 15.16 1.77 -27.12
C SER A 74 16.29 2.58 -27.79
N GLY A 75 17.08 3.33 -27.02
CA GLY A 75 18.08 4.28 -27.52
C GLY A 75 17.57 5.72 -27.68
N GLU A 76 16.27 5.95 -27.57
CA GLU A 76 15.72 7.31 -27.54
C GLU A 76 16.18 8.07 -26.30
N ALA A 77 16.28 9.39 -26.43
CA ALA A 77 16.65 10.26 -25.33
C ALA A 77 15.76 11.50 -25.27
N TYR A 78 15.45 11.90 -24.05
CA TYR A 78 14.68 13.11 -23.76
C TYR A 78 15.51 14.08 -22.93
N ARG A 79 15.14 15.35 -22.96
CA ARG A 79 15.70 16.40 -22.12
C ARG A 79 14.62 17.06 -21.29
N ALA A 80 14.98 17.39 -20.05
CA ALA A 80 14.10 18.08 -19.12
C ALA A 80 14.93 19.03 -18.22
N ASN A 81 14.28 20.02 -17.63
CA ASN A 81 14.89 20.87 -16.63
C ASN A 81 15.07 20.12 -15.31
N LYS A 82 14.14 19.25 -14.97
CA LYS A 82 14.12 18.43 -13.76
C LYS A 82 13.56 17.05 -14.05
N VAL A 83 14.00 16.05 -13.29
CA VAL A 83 13.56 14.66 -13.38
C VAL A 83 13.19 14.16 -11.97
N LEU A 84 12.01 13.58 -11.84
CA LEU A 84 11.62 12.83 -10.66
C LEU A 84 11.53 11.36 -11.02
N ILE A 85 12.24 10.55 -10.27
CA ILE A 85 12.28 9.10 -10.43
C ILE A 85 11.39 8.49 -9.36
N CYS A 86 10.21 7.99 -9.77
CA CYS A 86 9.19 7.38 -8.92
C CYS A 86 9.01 5.90 -9.29
N HIS A 87 10.09 5.12 -9.20
CA HIS A 87 10.16 3.75 -9.72
C HIS A 87 9.53 2.68 -8.81
N GLY A 88 8.86 3.09 -7.71
CA GLY A 88 8.23 2.15 -6.79
C GLY A 88 9.24 1.24 -6.09
N GLU A 89 9.10 -0.07 -6.23
CA GLU A 89 9.98 -1.07 -5.62
C GLU A 89 11.15 -1.52 -6.51
N VAL A 90 11.21 -1.05 -7.76
CA VAL A 90 12.26 -1.39 -8.72
C VAL A 90 13.52 -0.57 -8.42
N ILE A 91 14.57 -1.20 -7.89
CA ILE A 91 15.77 -0.53 -7.40
C ILE A 91 17.03 -0.85 -8.22
N ASP A 92 16.94 -1.74 -9.19
CA ASP A 92 18.12 -2.33 -9.85
C ASP A 92 18.55 -1.59 -11.12
N VAL A 93 17.78 -0.59 -11.57
CA VAL A 93 18.01 0.07 -12.87
C VAL A 93 18.65 1.45 -12.72
N LEU A 94 18.08 2.31 -11.86
CA LEU A 94 18.53 3.69 -11.68
C LEU A 94 19.08 3.90 -10.28
N TYR A 95 20.34 4.32 -10.19
CA TYR A 95 21.03 4.65 -8.94
C TYR A 95 21.03 3.54 -7.87
N PRO A 96 21.32 2.28 -8.22
CA PRO A 96 21.24 1.18 -7.26
C PRO A 96 22.17 1.37 -6.06
N GLU A 97 23.39 1.89 -6.25
CA GLU A 97 24.34 2.14 -5.15
C GLU A 97 23.84 3.21 -4.19
N LEU A 98 23.19 4.26 -4.71
CA LEU A 98 22.57 5.29 -3.87
C LEU A 98 21.42 4.69 -3.07
N LEU A 99 20.52 3.94 -3.71
CA LEU A 99 19.38 3.30 -3.03
C LEU A 99 19.84 2.32 -1.95
N GLN A 100 20.93 1.57 -2.18
CA GLN A 100 21.51 0.68 -1.18
C GLN A 100 22.12 1.43 0.02
N SER A 101 22.54 2.68 -0.15
CA SER A 101 23.06 3.50 0.95
C SER A 101 21.97 4.11 1.84
N LEU A 102 20.73 4.08 1.39
CA LEU A 102 19.58 4.55 2.16
C LEU A 102 19.04 3.42 3.05
N ASN A 103 18.51 3.75 4.21
CA ASN A 103 17.96 2.78 5.16
C ASN A 103 16.60 2.23 4.69
N LEU A 104 16.59 1.64 3.50
CA LEU A 104 15.39 1.10 2.87
C LEU A 104 15.21 -0.38 3.20
N LYS A 105 13.96 -0.77 3.33
CA LYS A 105 13.51 -2.16 3.41
C LYS A 105 12.45 -2.41 2.37
N ARG A 106 12.40 -3.63 1.84
CA ARG A 106 11.28 -4.11 1.02
C ARG A 106 10.25 -4.74 1.95
N CYS A 107 9.00 -4.32 1.85
CA CYS A 107 7.89 -4.97 2.49
C CYS A 107 7.16 -5.84 1.46
N GLY A 108 7.04 -7.12 1.74
CA GLY A 108 6.20 -8.05 1.02
C GLY A 108 4.89 -8.27 1.77
N LEU A 109 3.80 -8.33 1.06
CA LEU A 109 2.48 -8.61 1.62
C LEU A 109 1.72 -9.61 0.76
N GLN A 110 0.97 -10.48 1.42
CA GLN A 110 0.12 -11.46 0.75
C GLN A 110 -1.32 -10.99 0.76
N MET A 111 -1.94 -11.07 -0.41
CA MET A 111 -3.32 -10.67 -0.67
C MET A 111 -4.07 -11.81 -1.33
N ALA A 112 -5.37 -11.84 -1.11
CA ALA A 112 -6.25 -12.82 -1.74
C ALA A 112 -7.51 -12.14 -2.31
N LEU A 113 -8.06 -12.78 -3.35
CA LEU A 113 -9.38 -12.49 -3.90
C LEU A 113 -10.26 -13.73 -3.73
N THR A 114 -11.42 -13.55 -3.14
CA THR A 114 -12.40 -14.63 -2.99
C THR A 114 -13.31 -14.75 -4.21
N GLN A 115 -14.11 -15.80 -4.27
CA GLN A 115 -15.30 -15.81 -5.08
C GLN A 115 -16.30 -14.75 -4.60
N ARG A 116 -17.38 -14.56 -5.37
CA ARG A 116 -18.43 -13.59 -5.05
C ARG A 116 -19.02 -13.85 -3.66
N PHE A 117 -19.05 -12.82 -2.84
CA PHE A 117 -19.76 -12.83 -1.57
C PHE A 117 -21.26 -12.59 -1.78
N HIS A 118 -22.08 -13.26 -1.02
CA HIS A 118 -23.55 -13.27 -1.22
C HIS A 118 -24.25 -12.00 -0.76
N GLN A 119 -23.58 -11.20 0.08
CA GLN A 119 -24.10 -9.93 0.60
C GLN A 119 -23.33 -8.75 0.00
N ASN A 120 -23.89 -7.56 0.10
CA ASN A 120 -23.21 -6.34 -0.28
C ASN A 120 -22.52 -5.71 0.93
N LEU A 121 -21.20 -5.54 0.85
CA LEU A 121 -20.46 -4.77 1.83
C LEU A 121 -20.53 -3.29 1.47
N ASN A 122 -21.28 -2.53 2.25
CA ASN A 122 -21.42 -1.08 2.08
C ASN A 122 -20.25 -0.28 2.66
N ALA A 123 -19.25 -0.95 3.22
CA ALA A 123 -18.01 -0.34 3.72
C ALA A 123 -16.82 -1.32 3.58
N SER A 124 -15.62 -0.80 3.47
CA SER A 124 -14.41 -1.59 3.70
C SER A 124 -14.22 -1.84 5.18
N LEU A 125 -13.80 -3.06 5.54
CA LEU A 125 -13.63 -3.49 6.92
C LEU A 125 -12.15 -3.53 7.28
N TYR A 126 -11.82 -3.03 8.45
CA TYR A 126 -10.52 -3.17 9.08
C TYR A 126 -10.70 -3.78 10.46
N SER A 127 -9.91 -4.78 10.80
CA SER A 127 -9.93 -5.33 12.15
C SER A 127 -9.25 -4.39 13.16
N GLY A 128 -9.48 -4.62 14.45
CA GLY A 128 -8.78 -3.91 15.52
C GLY A 128 -7.26 -4.02 15.47
N LEU A 129 -6.72 -5.00 14.75
CA LEU A 129 -5.27 -5.14 14.50
C LEU A 129 -4.69 -3.94 13.73
N SER A 130 -5.51 -3.28 12.91
CA SER A 130 -5.09 -2.06 12.22
C SER A 130 -4.82 -0.91 13.17
N ILE A 131 -5.60 -0.81 14.27
CA ILE A 131 -5.38 0.22 15.30
C ILE A 131 -4.03 0.03 15.98
N SER A 132 -3.67 -1.21 16.31
CA SER A 132 -2.39 -1.52 16.95
C SER A 132 -1.17 -1.38 16.01
N ARG A 133 -1.39 -1.30 14.70
CA ARG A 133 -0.35 -1.24 13.68
C ARG A 133 -0.06 0.17 13.17
N TYR A 134 -1.09 0.99 13.00
CA TYR A 134 -0.91 2.31 12.37
C TYR A 134 -0.39 3.37 13.34
N PRO A 135 0.71 4.08 12.99
CA PRO A 135 1.31 5.11 13.84
C PRO A 135 0.36 6.23 14.23
N ALA A 136 -0.70 6.47 13.45
CA ALA A 136 -1.71 7.47 13.76
C ALA A 136 -2.38 7.27 15.14
N PHE A 137 -2.36 6.06 15.67
CA PHE A 137 -2.95 5.73 16.98
C PHE A 137 -1.94 5.71 18.12
N GLU A 138 -0.64 5.87 17.87
CA GLU A 138 0.43 5.80 18.89
C GLU A 138 0.28 6.85 19.99
N THR A 139 -0.34 7.99 19.68
CA THR A 139 -0.60 9.05 20.66
C THR A 139 -1.78 8.73 21.61
N CYS A 140 -2.55 7.68 21.35
CA CYS A 140 -3.65 7.26 22.22
C CYS A 140 -3.09 6.63 23.50
N PRO A 141 -3.56 7.03 24.71
CA PRO A 141 -3.00 6.53 25.98
C PRO A 141 -3.01 5.02 26.15
N SER A 142 -4.01 4.32 25.58
CA SER A 142 -4.17 2.86 25.67
C SER A 142 -3.48 2.11 24.51
N HIS A 143 -2.82 2.79 23.57
CA HIS A 143 -2.23 2.13 22.40
C HIS A 143 -1.19 1.07 22.76
N ALA A 144 -0.27 1.38 23.70
CA ALA A 144 0.77 0.45 24.13
C ALA A 144 0.20 -0.84 24.73
N GLU A 145 -0.90 -0.77 25.49
CA GLU A 145 -1.58 -1.95 26.03
C GLU A 145 -2.24 -2.76 24.92
N LEU A 146 -2.88 -2.09 23.96
CA LEU A 146 -3.47 -2.73 22.80
C LEU A 146 -2.43 -3.47 21.96
N VAL A 147 -1.30 -2.85 21.68
CA VAL A 147 -0.17 -3.48 20.97
C VAL A 147 0.30 -4.73 21.71
N LYS A 148 0.54 -4.62 23.03
CA LYS A 148 0.96 -5.76 23.84
C LYS A 148 -0.06 -6.90 23.82
N ALA A 149 -1.35 -6.61 23.78
CA ALA A 149 -2.41 -7.62 23.78
C ALA A 149 -2.62 -8.27 22.41
N SER A 150 -2.48 -7.52 21.32
CA SER A 150 -2.85 -7.95 19.96
C SER A 150 -1.67 -8.38 19.09
N GLN A 151 -0.48 -7.77 19.25
CA GLN A 151 0.69 -8.05 18.44
C GLN A 151 1.55 -9.16 19.05
N GLN A 152 1.06 -10.41 18.99
CA GLN A 152 1.71 -11.58 19.55
C GLN A 152 1.72 -12.75 18.56
N GLY A 153 2.65 -13.70 18.76
CA GLY A 153 2.71 -14.95 17.98
C GLY A 153 2.69 -14.71 16.48
N PHE A 154 1.84 -15.42 15.78
CA PHE A 154 1.69 -15.40 14.33
C PHE A 154 1.34 -14.01 13.78
N ILE A 155 0.51 -13.23 14.48
CA ILE A 155 0.16 -11.86 14.06
C ILE A 155 1.41 -10.98 14.04
N LYS A 156 2.24 -11.06 15.06
CA LYS A 156 3.48 -10.27 15.15
C LYS A 156 4.52 -10.76 14.17
N GLU A 157 4.67 -12.07 14.03
CA GLU A 157 5.66 -12.70 13.16
C GLU A 157 5.48 -12.27 11.70
N PHE A 158 4.25 -12.31 11.20
CA PHE A 158 3.90 -11.97 9.82
C PHE A 158 3.26 -10.58 9.66
N GLY A 159 3.26 -9.76 10.69
CA GLY A 159 2.73 -8.40 10.63
C GLY A 159 1.28 -8.32 10.16
N ILE A 160 0.43 -9.26 10.60
CA ILE A 160 -0.93 -9.40 10.09
C ILE A 160 -1.85 -8.31 10.64
N HIS A 161 -2.57 -7.67 9.75
CA HIS A 161 -3.82 -6.99 10.06
C HIS A 161 -4.86 -7.31 8.97
N ILE A 162 -6.12 -7.30 9.35
CA ILE A 162 -7.16 -7.72 8.42
C ILE A 162 -7.80 -6.51 7.78
N LEU A 163 -7.80 -6.51 6.46
CA LEU A 163 -8.59 -5.59 5.66
C LEU A 163 -9.44 -6.39 4.66
N ILE A 164 -10.68 -6.00 4.49
CA ILE A 164 -11.62 -6.63 3.56
C ILE A 164 -12.33 -5.52 2.79
N LYS A 165 -12.30 -5.64 1.47
CA LYS A 165 -13.00 -4.75 0.57
C LYS A 165 -13.75 -5.54 -0.48
N GLN A 166 -14.99 -5.18 -0.78
CA GLN A 166 -15.72 -5.76 -1.89
C GLN A 166 -15.48 -4.96 -3.18
N ASN A 167 -15.18 -5.66 -4.28
CA ASN A 167 -15.03 -5.06 -5.59
C ASN A 167 -16.39 -4.95 -6.34
N GLU A 168 -16.38 -4.35 -7.52
CA GLU A 168 -17.57 -4.17 -8.36
C GLU A 168 -18.24 -5.48 -8.82
N PHE A 169 -17.53 -6.61 -8.78
CA PHE A 169 -18.04 -7.94 -9.11
C PHE A 169 -18.61 -8.69 -7.90
N GLY A 170 -18.56 -8.07 -6.73
CA GLY A 170 -19.01 -8.67 -5.47
C GLY A 170 -17.99 -9.63 -4.83
N GLU A 171 -16.78 -9.72 -5.37
CA GLU A 171 -15.68 -10.51 -4.82
C GLU A 171 -15.00 -9.76 -3.69
N LEU A 172 -14.47 -10.46 -2.68
CA LEU A 172 -13.76 -9.82 -1.57
C LEU A 172 -12.25 -9.84 -1.81
N ILE A 173 -11.65 -8.65 -1.78
CA ILE A 173 -10.21 -8.48 -1.65
C ILE A 173 -9.91 -8.53 -0.16
N VAL A 174 -9.02 -9.45 0.22
CA VAL A 174 -8.70 -9.74 1.62
C VAL A 174 -7.20 -9.68 1.81
N GLY A 175 -6.74 -9.06 2.83
CA GLY A 175 -5.33 -8.97 3.21
C GLY A 175 -5.19 -8.64 4.68
N ASP A 176 -3.98 -8.43 5.12
CA ASP A 176 -2.69 -8.74 4.50
C ASP A 176 -1.65 -9.09 5.57
N SER A 177 -0.56 -9.68 5.14
CA SER A 177 0.66 -9.83 5.93
C SER A 177 1.65 -8.71 5.63
N HIS A 178 2.71 -8.57 6.45
CA HIS A 178 3.81 -7.63 6.20
C HIS A 178 5.12 -8.27 6.64
N GLU A 179 5.84 -8.74 5.68
CA GLU A 179 7.18 -9.32 5.88
C GLU A 179 8.24 -8.35 5.36
N TYR A 180 9.25 -8.04 6.17
CA TYR A 180 10.26 -7.04 5.84
C TYR A 180 11.58 -7.71 5.48
N TYR A 181 12.11 -7.37 4.31
CA TYR A 181 13.34 -7.93 3.74
C TYR A 181 14.36 -6.83 3.51
N SER A 182 15.64 -7.22 3.44
CA SER A 182 16.66 -6.36 2.90
C SER A 182 16.34 -6.01 1.44
N ILE A 183 16.66 -4.79 1.00
CA ILE A 183 16.50 -4.42 -0.42
C ILE A 183 17.37 -5.25 -1.36
N ASN A 184 18.43 -5.89 -0.83
CA ASN A 184 19.32 -6.77 -1.59
C ASN A 184 18.76 -8.20 -1.75
N GLU A 185 17.68 -8.53 -1.03
CA GLU A 185 17.00 -9.80 -1.18
C GLU A 185 15.98 -9.71 -2.32
N ALA A 186 15.93 -10.75 -3.15
CA ALA A 186 14.91 -10.84 -4.20
C ALA A 186 13.51 -10.93 -3.58
N PRO A 187 12.49 -10.34 -4.23
CA PRO A 187 11.12 -10.54 -3.84
C PRO A 187 10.76 -12.03 -3.79
N GLN A 188 10.06 -12.45 -2.75
CA GLN A 188 9.66 -13.85 -2.63
C GLN A 188 8.58 -14.18 -3.67
N PHE A 189 8.79 -15.24 -4.41
CA PHE A 189 7.83 -15.74 -5.39
C PHE A 189 6.72 -16.56 -4.71
N GLU A 190 7.09 -17.39 -3.75
CA GLU A 190 6.17 -18.28 -3.05
C GLU A 190 5.29 -17.54 -2.05
N GLN A 191 4.10 -18.07 -1.84
CA GLN A 191 3.18 -17.62 -0.80
C GLN A 191 3.07 -18.67 0.29
N ARG A 192 2.85 -18.19 1.51
CA ARG A 192 2.60 -19.04 2.69
C ARG A 192 1.11 -19.26 2.84
N GLU A 193 0.65 -20.49 2.60
CA GLU A 193 -0.76 -20.81 2.73
C GLU A 193 -1.26 -20.67 4.16
N GLU A 194 -0.39 -20.91 5.16
CA GLU A 194 -0.72 -20.70 6.57
C GLU A 194 -1.16 -19.27 6.91
N ILE A 195 -0.70 -18.25 6.16
CA ILE A 195 -1.16 -16.86 6.31
C ILE A 195 -2.60 -16.73 5.82
N ASN A 196 -2.93 -17.31 4.66
CA ASN A 196 -4.28 -17.27 4.12
C ASN A 196 -5.28 -18.03 5.04
N GLU A 197 -4.87 -19.18 5.55
CA GLU A 197 -5.66 -20.00 6.49
C GLU A 197 -5.90 -19.22 7.78
N PHE A 198 -4.87 -18.59 8.33
CA PHE A 198 -4.98 -17.76 9.53
C PHE A 198 -5.95 -16.59 9.32
N ILE A 199 -5.82 -15.86 8.20
CA ILE A 199 -6.70 -14.73 7.88
C ILE A 199 -8.16 -15.20 7.76
N GLN A 200 -8.42 -16.33 7.10
CA GLN A 200 -9.77 -16.88 6.97
C GLN A 200 -10.35 -17.28 8.33
N ALA A 201 -9.56 -17.97 9.15
CA ALA A 201 -9.95 -18.34 10.51
C ALA A 201 -10.23 -17.11 11.37
N TYR A 202 -9.37 -16.10 11.31
CA TYR A 202 -9.56 -14.84 12.04
C TYR A 202 -10.85 -14.12 11.62
N CYS A 203 -11.12 -14.04 10.32
CA CYS A 203 -12.35 -13.43 9.82
C CYS A 203 -13.60 -14.16 10.36
N HIS A 204 -13.57 -15.50 10.34
CA HIS A 204 -14.67 -16.30 10.86
C HIS A 204 -14.82 -16.14 12.38
N GLU A 205 -13.75 -16.29 13.14
CA GLU A 205 -13.78 -16.33 14.60
C GLU A 205 -13.93 -14.96 15.27
N LYS A 206 -13.32 -13.91 14.69
CA LYS A 206 -13.27 -12.58 15.31
C LYS A 206 -14.20 -11.56 14.65
N LEU A 207 -14.48 -11.69 13.37
CA LEU A 207 -15.41 -10.80 12.67
C LEU A 207 -16.77 -11.45 12.42
N GLY A 208 -16.90 -12.75 12.68
CA GLY A 208 -18.12 -13.52 12.37
C GLY A 208 -18.42 -13.55 10.87
N LEU A 209 -17.39 -13.39 10.04
CA LEU A 209 -17.50 -13.29 8.60
C LEU A 209 -16.87 -14.52 7.93
N THR A 210 -17.71 -15.42 7.43
CA THR A 210 -17.23 -16.55 6.65
C THR A 210 -16.92 -16.13 5.22
N LEU A 211 -15.62 -16.11 4.88
CA LEU A 211 -15.17 -15.73 3.55
C LEU A 211 -15.55 -16.80 2.52
N PRO A 212 -15.95 -16.42 1.28
CA PRO A 212 -16.06 -17.37 0.17
C PRO A 212 -14.69 -18.01 -0.15
N PRO A 213 -14.67 -19.13 -0.89
CA PRO A 213 -13.41 -19.74 -1.33
C PRO A 213 -12.50 -18.75 -2.04
N ILE A 214 -11.21 -18.78 -1.71
CA ILE A 214 -10.20 -17.95 -2.37
C ILE A 214 -10.00 -18.48 -3.80
N GLN A 215 -10.06 -17.57 -4.78
CA GLN A 215 -9.86 -17.89 -6.20
C GLN A 215 -8.53 -17.36 -6.76
N LYS A 216 -7.98 -16.31 -6.19
CA LYS A 216 -6.68 -15.74 -6.60
C LYS A 216 -5.87 -15.33 -5.38
N ARG A 217 -4.56 -15.44 -5.50
CA ARG A 217 -3.58 -14.99 -4.52
C ARG A 217 -2.47 -14.26 -5.24
N TRP A 218 -1.91 -13.23 -4.62
CA TRP A 218 -0.74 -12.51 -5.14
C TRP A 218 0.09 -11.92 -4.03
N ASN A 219 1.36 -11.68 -4.32
CA ASN A 219 2.24 -10.89 -3.47
C ASN A 219 2.27 -9.45 -3.99
N GLY A 220 2.21 -8.48 -3.07
CA GLY A 220 2.52 -7.09 -3.34
C GLY A 220 3.84 -6.72 -2.69
N TYR A 221 4.54 -5.74 -3.28
CA TYR A 221 5.80 -5.25 -2.73
C TYR A 221 5.84 -3.74 -2.77
N TYR A 222 6.44 -3.15 -1.74
CA TYR A 222 6.77 -1.73 -1.72
C TYR A 222 8.01 -1.48 -0.89
N LEU A 223 8.64 -0.33 -1.11
CA LEU A 223 9.75 0.12 -0.27
C LEU A 223 9.23 0.94 0.92
N THR A 224 9.92 0.80 2.04
CA THR A 224 9.74 1.61 3.24
C THR A 224 11.09 2.08 3.74
N HIS A 225 11.14 3.27 4.34
CA HIS A 225 12.33 3.74 5.04
C HIS A 225 12.23 3.35 6.52
N GLU A 226 13.36 3.07 7.17
CA GLU A 226 13.37 2.58 8.53
C GLU A 226 12.89 3.63 9.55
N HIS A 227 13.18 4.90 9.27
CA HIS A 227 12.91 6.01 10.20
C HIS A 227 12.04 7.12 9.61
N GLU A 228 11.97 7.23 8.28
CA GLU A 228 11.28 8.31 7.59
C GLU A 228 9.95 7.84 6.97
N LEU A 229 9.02 8.76 6.79
CA LEU A 229 7.73 8.47 6.18
C LEU A 229 7.83 8.18 4.67
N ALA A 230 8.86 8.73 4.03
CA ALA A 230 9.20 8.53 2.63
C ALA A 230 10.65 8.98 2.38
N CYS A 231 11.21 8.60 1.25
CA CYS A 231 12.56 9.00 0.83
C CYS A 231 12.47 9.97 -0.35
N VAL A 232 13.06 11.15 -0.20
CA VAL A 232 13.27 12.13 -1.26
C VAL A 232 14.75 12.52 -1.25
N THR A 233 15.48 12.17 -2.30
CA THR A 233 16.92 12.37 -2.37
C THR A 233 17.33 12.92 -3.74
N GLU A 234 18.12 13.97 -3.80
CA GLU A 234 18.72 14.44 -5.04
C GLU A 234 19.90 13.52 -5.41
N ALA A 235 19.74 12.74 -6.46
CA ALA A 235 20.75 11.80 -6.95
C ALA A 235 21.83 12.52 -7.76
N GLU A 236 21.43 13.48 -8.56
CA GLU A 236 22.27 14.44 -9.29
C GLU A 236 21.53 15.76 -9.35
N LYS A 237 22.22 16.84 -9.74
CA LYS A 237 21.60 18.17 -9.88
C LYS A 237 20.28 18.08 -10.69
N ASN A 238 19.17 18.48 -10.08
CA ASN A 238 17.83 18.46 -10.67
C ASN A 238 17.28 17.04 -10.99
N ILE A 239 17.87 15.97 -10.47
CA ILE A 239 17.39 14.60 -10.61
C ILE A 239 17.09 14.06 -9.21
N PHE A 240 15.83 13.82 -8.91
CA PHE A 240 15.35 13.41 -7.59
C PHE A 240 14.80 12.00 -7.61
N LEU A 241 15.21 11.19 -6.63
CA LEU A 241 14.58 9.91 -6.29
C LEU A 241 13.45 10.19 -5.29
N VAL A 242 12.25 9.72 -5.59
CA VAL A 242 11.07 9.80 -4.73
C VAL A 242 10.53 8.39 -4.53
N SER A 243 10.73 7.83 -3.35
CA SER A 243 10.46 6.42 -3.06
C SER A 243 10.07 6.19 -1.60
N ALA A 244 9.85 4.93 -1.25
CA ALA A 244 9.66 4.45 0.12
C ALA A 244 8.50 5.12 0.89
N ILE A 245 7.44 5.55 0.19
CA ILE A 245 6.20 6.05 0.81
C ILE A 245 5.42 4.94 1.53
N ALA A 246 5.98 3.74 1.56
CA ALA A 246 5.38 2.54 2.11
C ALA A 246 4.03 2.19 1.45
N GLY A 247 3.15 1.49 2.15
CA GLY A 247 1.80 1.16 1.68
C GLY A 247 0.82 2.34 1.57
N LYS A 248 1.30 3.59 1.70
CA LYS A 248 0.45 4.79 1.76
C LYS A 248 0.33 5.52 0.41
N GLY A 249 1.05 5.09 -0.62
CA GLY A 249 1.14 5.79 -1.89
C GLY A 249 -0.22 6.07 -2.55
N MET A 250 -1.16 5.15 -2.48
CA MET A 250 -2.51 5.34 -3.01
C MET A 250 -3.29 6.41 -2.25
N THR A 251 -3.14 6.45 -0.93
CA THR A 251 -3.90 7.34 -0.03
C THR A 251 -3.31 8.74 0.01
N THR A 252 -1.98 8.85 0.12
CA THR A 252 -1.30 10.11 0.42
C THR A 252 -0.47 10.64 -0.75
N GLY A 253 -0.25 9.85 -1.79
CA GLY A 253 0.71 10.17 -2.86
C GLY A 253 0.46 11.48 -3.57
N ALA A 254 -0.79 11.85 -3.82
CA ALA A 254 -1.11 13.13 -4.48
C ALA A 254 -0.72 14.35 -3.60
N GLY A 255 -1.07 14.31 -2.31
CA GLY A 255 -0.69 15.36 -1.34
C GLY A 255 0.81 15.41 -1.13
N PHE A 256 1.45 14.27 -0.98
CA PHE A 256 2.89 14.15 -0.84
C PHE A 256 3.65 14.72 -2.04
N MET A 257 3.23 14.38 -3.27
CA MET A 257 3.85 14.94 -4.47
C MET A 257 3.65 16.45 -4.60
N LYS A 258 2.49 16.98 -4.20
CA LYS A 258 2.27 18.42 -4.13
C LYS A 258 3.28 19.09 -3.20
N GLU A 259 3.47 18.56 -2.01
CA GLU A 259 4.42 19.07 -1.02
C GLU A 259 5.87 19.02 -1.55
N ILE A 260 6.29 17.91 -2.16
CA ILE A 260 7.62 17.81 -2.78
C ILE A 260 7.83 18.85 -3.87
N LEU A 261 6.85 19.05 -4.72
CA LEU A 261 6.92 20.03 -5.81
C LEU A 261 7.06 21.45 -5.25
N GLU A 262 6.30 21.80 -4.21
CA GLU A 262 6.34 23.12 -3.58
C GLU A 262 7.65 23.38 -2.81
N GLN A 263 8.22 22.38 -2.14
CA GLN A 263 9.41 22.55 -1.28
C GLN A 263 10.74 22.38 -2.03
N ASN A 264 10.83 21.52 -3.04
CA ASN A 264 12.10 21.11 -3.61
C ASN A 264 12.26 21.42 -5.10
N ILE A 265 11.20 21.79 -5.80
CA ILE A 265 11.22 21.81 -7.27
C ILE A 265 10.87 23.17 -7.87
N TYR A 266 10.30 24.06 -7.11
CA TYR A 266 10.03 25.46 -7.54
C TYR A 266 11.04 26.46 -7.03
#